data_c294ffeeaaeb051f7a61ac438b6670f2
#
_entry.id   c294ffeeaaeb051f7a61ac438b6670f2
#
_cell.length_a   1.000
_cell.length_b   1.000
_cell.length_c   1.000
_cell.angle_alpha   90.00
_cell.angle_beta   90.00
_cell.angle_gamma   90.00
#
_symmetry.space_group_name_H-M   'P 1'
#
loop_
_entity.id
_entity.type
_entity.pdbx_description
1 polymer ?
#
loop_
_entity_poly.entity_id
_entity_poly.type
_entity_poly.pdbx_seq_one_letter_code
_entity_poly.pdbx_strand_id
1 'polypeptide(L)'
;RAQTFWGSQQYHYTAPVPGILALHEALRQICEETLPLRFERHRISSIALQAGIEAMGLRLFVPIKDRLNSVVAICTPKDTDSAQIRKIMSNRFNVEISGAFGLDIMRIGQMGEQCRSHNLFKVLYALGMSCRQKGVDLDVSLGMAELESNLVIDPEYLVD
;
A
#
# COMPACT_ATOMS: atom_id res chain seq x y z
N ARG A 1 17.20 -33.67 -5.33
CA ARG A 1 17.02 -33.79 -3.84
C ARG A 1 15.55 -33.96 -3.45
N ALA A 2 14.62 -33.09 -3.88
CA ALA A 2 13.19 -33.20 -3.53
C ALA A 2 12.61 -34.57 -3.91
N GLN A 3 12.86 -35.08 -5.12
CA GLN A 3 12.38 -36.40 -5.56
C GLN A 3 12.91 -37.55 -4.70
N THR A 4 14.16 -37.45 -4.22
CA THR A 4 14.77 -38.49 -3.39
C THR A 4 14.08 -38.60 -2.03
N PHE A 5 13.69 -37.47 -1.42
CA PHE A 5 13.08 -37.45 -0.11
C PHE A 5 11.55 -37.67 -0.16
N TRP A 6 10.86 -37.04 -1.08
CA TRP A 6 9.40 -37.18 -1.20
C TRP A 6 8.98 -38.54 -1.75
N GLY A 7 9.74 -39.10 -2.70
CA GLY A 7 9.45 -40.42 -3.25
C GLY A 7 9.70 -41.58 -2.27
N SER A 8 10.62 -41.39 -1.31
CA SER A 8 10.96 -42.39 -0.26
C SER A 8 10.22 -42.17 1.05
N GLN A 9 9.34 -41.18 1.17
CA GLN A 9 8.65 -40.79 2.42
C GLN A 9 9.62 -40.47 3.58
N GLN A 10 10.85 -40.08 3.28
CA GLN A 10 11.83 -39.72 4.27
C GLN A 10 11.66 -38.26 4.70
N TYR A 11 11.86 -38.01 6.01
CA TYR A 11 11.89 -36.66 6.55
C TYR A 11 13.09 -35.87 6.00
N HIS A 12 12.80 -34.69 5.40
CA HIS A 12 13.84 -33.86 4.80
C HIS A 12 14.09 -32.60 5.60
N TYR A 13 13.03 -31.81 5.86
CA TYR A 13 13.07 -30.60 6.68
C TYR A 13 11.78 -30.42 7.45
N THR A 14 11.87 -29.75 8.60
CA THR A 14 10.68 -29.30 9.33
C THR A 14 9.90 -28.30 8.48
N ALA A 15 8.64 -28.57 8.26
CA ALA A 15 7.78 -27.64 7.53
C ALA A 15 7.69 -26.29 8.28
N PRO A 16 7.67 -25.15 7.56
CA PRO A 16 7.52 -23.83 8.17
C PRO A 16 6.07 -23.62 8.63
N VAL A 17 5.66 -24.30 9.69
CA VAL A 17 4.27 -24.36 10.19
C VAL A 17 3.65 -22.96 10.35
N PRO A 18 4.32 -21.95 10.97
CA PRO A 18 3.76 -20.62 11.07
C PRO A 18 3.45 -19.98 9.70
N GLY A 19 4.34 -20.20 8.72
CA GLY A 19 4.12 -19.72 7.35
C GLY A 19 2.94 -20.40 6.66
N ILE A 20 2.75 -21.70 6.87
CA ILE A 20 1.62 -22.47 6.34
C ILE A 20 0.30 -21.97 6.96
N LEU A 21 0.27 -21.74 8.26
CA LEU A 21 -0.90 -21.22 8.95
C LEU A 21 -1.25 -19.78 8.49
N ALA A 22 -0.23 -18.93 8.32
CA ALA A 22 -0.43 -17.59 7.77
C ALA A 22 -0.98 -17.62 6.34
N LEU A 23 -0.46 -18.52 5.49
CA LEU A 23 -0.97 -18.72 4.13
C LEU A 23 -2.41 -19.24 4.14
N HIS A 24 -2.73 -20.21 5.00
CA HIS A 24 -4.08 -20.73 5.15
C HIS A 24 -5.07 -19.61 5.50
N GLU A 25 -4.73 -18.77 6.50
CA GLU A 25 -5.58 -17.64 6.89
C GLU A 25 -5.73 -16.60 5.77
N ALA A 26 -4.65 -16.28 5.06
CA ALA A 26 -4.72 -15.36 3.92
C ALA A 26 -5.62 -15.89 2.80
N LEU A 27 -5.55 -17.19 2.49
CA LEU A 27 -6.42 -17.84 1.50
C LEU A 27 -7.88 -17.89 1.97
N ARG A 28 -8.13 -18.15 3.26
CA ARG A 28 -9.47 -18.11 3.84
C ARG A 28 -10.12 -16.74 3.63
N GLN A 29 -9.41 -15.66 3.96
CA GLN A 29 -9.90 -14.28 3.75
C GLN A 29 -10.16 -13.98 2.26
N ILE A 30 -9.32 -14.46 1.34
CA ILE A 30 -9.54 -14.30 -0.10
C ILE A 30 -10.81 -15.03 -0.55
N CYS A 31 -11.03 -16.25 -0.06
CA CYS A 31 -12.23 -17.03 -0.40
C CYS A 31 -13.51 -16.38 0.14
N GLU A 32 -13.47 -15.80 1.35
CA GLU A 32 -14.61 -15.10 1.94
C GLU A 32 -14.92 -13.78 1.22
N GLU A 33 -13.89 -12.97 0.92
CA GLU A 33 -14.06 -11.71 0.21
C GLU A 33 -14.44 -11.91 -1.27
N THR A 34 -14.08 -13.01 -1.87
CA THR A 34 -14.07 -13.32 -3.31
C THR A 34 -13.06 -12.50 -4.14
N LEU A 35 -12.56 -13.07 -5.24
CA LEU A 35 -11.60 -12.37 -6.08
C LEU A 35 -12.14 -11.10 -6.77
N PRO A 36 -13.38 -11.10 -7.32
CA PRO A 36 -13.93 -9.90 -7.92
C PRO A 36 -14.02 -8.71 -6.95
N LEU A 37 -14.55 -8.92 -5.74
CA LEU A 37 -14.64 -7.88 -4.72
C LEU A 37 -13.25 -7.42 -4.26
N ARG A 38 -12.32 -8.35 -4.10
CA ARG A 38 -10.94 -8.03 -3.75
C ARG A 38 -10.24 -7.17 -4.80
N PHE A 39 -10.42 -7.49 -6.09
CA PHE A 39 -9.85 -6.68 -7.18
C PHE A 39 -10.46 -5.29 -7.23
N GLU A 40 -11.77 -5.18 -7.05
CA GLU A 40 -12.46 -3.90 -7.03
C GLU A 40 -12.03 -3.04 -5.84
N ARG A 41 -11.92 -3.62 -4.66
CA ARG A 41 -11.40 -2.92 -3.48
C ARG A 41 -9.99 -2.35 -3.73
N HIS A 42 -9.09 -3.15 -4.32
CA HIS A 42 -7.75 -2.67 -4.66
C HIS A 42 -7.78 -1.55 -5.71
N ARG A 43 -8.65 -1.65 -6.70
CA ARG A 43 -8.81 -0.62 -7.73
C ARG A 43 -9.29 0.71 -7.13
N ILE A 44 -10.37 0.68 -6.38
CA ILE A 44 -10.94 1.87 -5.71
C ILE A 44 -9.91 2.49 -4.75
N SER A 45 -9.30 1.69 -3.91
CA SER A 45 -8.28 2.12 -2.96
C SER A 45 -7.09 2.78 -3.65
N SER A 46 -6.66 2.24 -4.79
CA SER A 46 -5.56 2.80 -5.56
C SER A 46 -5.91 4.15 -6.18
N ILE A 47 -7.08 4.26 -6.79
CA ILE A 47 -7.56 5.51 -7.37
C ILE A 47 -7.68 6.58 -6.28
N ALA A 48 -8.30 6.25 -5.17
CA ALA A 48 -8.50 7.17 -4.05
C ALA A 48 -7.17 7.66 -3.44
N LEU A 49 -6.22 6.75 -3.21
CA LEU A 49 -4.91 7.13 -2.69
C LEU A 49 -4.13 8.02 -3.66
N GLN A 50 -4.16 7.71 -4.94
CA GLN A 50 -3.51 8.51 -5.98
C GLN A 50 -4.12 9.91 -6.07
N ALA A 51 -5.46 10.01 -6.09
CA ALA A 51 -6.16 11.29 -6.09
C ALA A 51 -5.80 12.15 -4.87
N GLY A 52 -5.79 11.56 -3.67
CA GLY A 52 -5.40 12.25 -2.46
C GLY A 52 -3.94 12.74 -2.47
N ILE A 53 -3.01 11.95 -3.01
CA ILE A 53 -1.60 12.33 -3.15
C ILE A 53 -1.44 13.51 -4.13
N GLU A 54 -2.10 13.46 -5.29
CA GLU A 54 -2.03 14.52 -6.29
C GLU A 54 -2.72 15.79 -5.80
N ALA A 55 -3.88 15.68 -5.14
CA ALA A 55 -4.62 16.83 -4.60
C ALA A 55 -3.87 17.56 -3.49
N MET A 56 -3.08 16.86 -2.66
CA MET A 56 -2.27 17.55 -1.66
C MET A 56 -1.04 18.27 -2.26
N GLY A 57 -0.74 18.09 -3.54
CA GLY A 57 0.37 18.76 -4.25
C GLY A 57 1.60 17.89 -4.49
N LEU A 58 1.53 16.58 -4.25
CA LEU A 58 2.60 15.66 -4.59
C LEU A 58 2.44 15.09 -6.00
N ARG A 59 3.54 14.74 -6.62
CA ARG A 59 3.56 14.18 -7.98
C ARG A 59 3.78 12.67 -7.95
N LEU A 60 2.95 11.94 -8.68
CA LEU A 60 3.17 10.51 -8.91
C LEU A 60 4.27 10.28 -9.95
N PHE A 61 5.07 9.24 -9.71
CA PHE A 61 6.22 8.91 -10.55
C PHE A 61 5.82 8.19 -11.84
N VAL A 62 4.82 7.29 -11.77
CA VAL A 62 4.41 6.46 -12.89
C VAL A 62 3.31 7.14 -13.70
N PRO A 63 3.40 7.18 -15.05
CA PRO A 63 2.31 7.67 -15.90
C PRO A 63 1.02 6.87 -15.68
N ILE A 64 -0.13 7.53 -15.77
CA ILE A 64 -1.45 6.97 -15.40
C ILE A 64 -1.74 5.62 -16.08
N LYS A 65 -1.36 5.44 -17.35
CA LYS A 65 -1.57 4.22 -18.13
C LYS A 65 -0.77 3.01 -17.65
N ASP A 66 0.29 3.23 -16.87
CA ASP A 66 1.22 2.19 -16.42
C ASP A 66 1.14 1.97 -14.89
N ARG A 67 0.18 2.64 -14.21
CA ARG A 67 0.00 2.53 -12.74
C ARG A 67 -0.59 1.20 -12.35
N LEU A 68 -0.09 0.63 -11.26
CA LEU A 68 -0.61 -0.59 -10.65
C LEU A 68 -1.55 -0.28 -9.49
N ASN A 69 -2.51 -1.18 -9.25
CA ASN A 69 -3.42 -1.08 -8.11
C ASN A 69 -2.81 -1.55 -6.78
N SER A 70 -1.57 -2.00 -6.79
CA SER A 70 -0.92 -2.59 -5.60
C SER A 70 0.20 -1.74 -5.02
N VAL A 71 0.77 -0.84 -5.82
CA VAL A 71 1.89 0.02 -5.40
C VAL A 71 1.76 1.40 -6.01
N VAL A 72 1.83 2.43 -5.19
CA VAL A 72 1.88 3.83 -5.63
C VAL A 72 3.29 4.36 -5.45
N ALA A 73 3.90 4.86 -6.53
CA ALA A 73 5.22 5.47 -6.54
C ALA A 73 5.10 6.99 -6.62
N ILE A 74 5.78 7.70 -5.72
CA ILE A 74 5.69 9.14 -5.51
C ILE A 74 7.05 9.77 -5.70
N CYS A 75 7.16 10.82 -6.50
CA CYS A 75 8.38 11.59 -6.64
C CYS A 75 8.73 12.26 -5.31
N THR A 76 9.99 12.21 -4.92
CA THR A 76 10.47 13.00 -3.79
C THR A 76 10.32 14.49 -4.11
N PRO A 77 9.73 15.31 -3.20
CA PRO A 77 9.65 16.76 -3.41
C PRO A 77 11.04 17.38 -3.53
N LYS A 78 11.13 18.47 -4.31
CA LYS A 78 12.40 19.20 -4.49
C LYS A 78 12.98 19.59 -3.13
N ASP A 79 14.30 19.65 -3.08
CA ASP A 79 15.08 20.07 -1.91
C ASP A 79 14.82 19.25 -0.63
N THR A 80 14.30 18.01 -0.82
CA THR A 80 14.07 17.05 0.27
C THR A 80 14.76 15.72 -0.03
N ASP A 81 14.79 14.84 0.97
CA ASP A 81 15.38 13.51 0.90
C ASP A 81 14.31 12.47 1.30
N SER A 82 14.01 11.56 0.39
CA SER A 82 13.03 10.48 0.62
C SER A 82 13.33 9.64 1.86
N ALA A 83 14.62 9.41 2.18
CA ALA A 83 15.00 8.65 3.36
C ALA A 83 14.65 9.39 4.65
N GLN A 84 14.83 10.71 4.68
CA GLN A 84 14.45 11.53 5.84
C GLN A 84 12.93 11.59 6.03
N ILE A 85 12.16 11.75 4.93
CA ILE A 85 10.69 11.72 5.00
C ILE A 85 10.21 10.38 5.54
N ARG A 86 10.71 9.26 5.01
CA ARG A 86 10.37 7.91 5.47
C ARG A 86 10.74 7.69 6.94
N LYS A 87 11.89 8.20 7.38
CA LYS A 87 12.29 8.14 8.80
C LYS A 87 11.34 8.91 9.72
N ILE A 88 10.82 10.06 9.28
CA ILE A 88 9.81 10.83 10.04
C ILE A 88 8.51 10.04 10.10
N MET A 89 8.05 9.46 8.97
CA MET A 89 6.85 8.62 8.92
C MET A 89 6.95 7.45 9.91
N SER A 90 8.07 6.73 9.90
CA SER A 90 8.33 5.62 10.82
C SER A 90 8.31 6.08 12.28
N ASN A 91 9.15 7.06 12.63
CA ASN A 91 9.36 7.45 14.02
C ASN A 91 8.17 8.17 14.67
N ARG A 92 7.46 9.00 13.90
CA ARG A 92 6.39 9.86 14.43
C ARG A 92 5.00 9.25 14.28
N PHE A 93 4.76 8.53 13.21
CA PHE A 93 3.44 8.03 12.85
C PHE A 93 3.33 6.50 12.91
N ASN A 94 4.45 5.81 13.15
CA ASN A 94 4.52 4.35 13.10
C ASN A 94 3.97 3.82 11.75
N VAL A 95 4.46 4.41 10.65
CA VAL A 95 4.12 4.06 9.27
C VAL A 95 5.39 3.83 8.48
N GLU A 96 5.53 2.61 7.95
CA GLU A 96 6.65 2.21 7.12
C GLU A 96 6.26 2.22 5.65
N ILE A 97 7.03 2.93 4.83
CA ILE A 97 6.95 2.89 3.37
C ILE A 97 8.34 2.64 2.77
N SER A 98 8.40 2.18 1.53
CA SER A 98 9.67 1.84 0.91
C SER A 98 10.20 2.93 -0.01
N GLY A 99 11.51 2.90 -0.28
CA GLY A 99 12.16 3.60 -1.39
C GLY A 99 12.36 2.69 -2.59
N ALA A 100 13.19 3.13 -3.56
CA ALA A 100 13.64 2.29 -4.66
C ALA A 100 15.16 2.40 -4.84
N PHE A 101 15.78 1.33 -5.33
CA PHE A 101 17.21 1.34 -5.62
C PHE A 101 17.49 2.22 -6.84
N GLY A 102 18.44 3.16 -6.70
CA GLY A 102 18.87 4.03 -7.79
C GLY A 102 17.87 5.12 -8.22
N LEU A 103 16.72 5.23 -7.52
CA LEU A 103 15.72 6.26 -7.78
C LEU A 103 15.35 6.98 -6.49
N ASP A 104 15.26 8.31 -6.54
CA ASP A 104 14.79 9.10 -5.42
C ASP A 104 13.26 9.23 -5.46
N ILE A 105 12.60 8.16 -5.04
CA ILE A 105 11.15 8.04 -4.96
C ILE A 105 10.73 7.35 -3.66
N MET A 106 9.49 7.58 -3.26
CA MET A 106 8.82 6.87 -2.18
C MET A 106 7.76 5.94 -2.77
N ARG A 107 7.56 4.75 -2.16
CA ARG A 107 6.57 3.78 -2.61
C ARG A 107 5.69 3.35 -1.46
N ILE A 108 4.38 3.46 -1.67
CA ILE A 108 3.36 2.94 -0.76
C ILE A 108 2.85 1.63 -1.34
N GLY A 109 3.04 0.53 -0.59
CA GLY A 109 2.42 -0.75 -0.90
C GLY A 109 1.00 -0.78 -0.34
N GLN A 110 0.03 -1.09 -1.19
CA GLN A 110 -1.39 -1.16 -0.80
C GLN A 110 -1.97 -2.52 -1.22
N MET A 111 -1.41 -3.58 -0.68
CA MET A 111 -1.83 -4.96 -0.97
C MET A 111 -2.56 -5.55 0.23
N GLY A 112 -3.55 -6.39 -0.04
CA GLY A 112 -4.29 -7.09 1.02
C GLY A 112 -4.97 -6.12 1.98
N GLU A 113 -4.64 -6.21 3.25
CA GLU A 113 -5.23 -5.35 4.29
C GLU A 113 -4.69 -3.91 4.25
N GLN A 114 -3.55 -3.66 3.60
CA GLN A 114 -3.00 -2.30 3.50
C GLN A 114 -3.83 -1.38 2.60
N CYS A 115 -4.72 -1.92 1.77
CA CYS A 115 -5.66 -1.12 0.98
C CYS A 115 -7.03 -0.91 1.68
N ARG A 116 -7.17 -1.22 2.97
CA ARG A 116 -8.33 -0.83 3.78
C ARG A 116 -8.30 0.67 4.06
N SER A 117 -9.47 1.30 4.07
CA SER A 117 -9.61 2.77 4.18
C SER A 117 -8.80 3.37 5.34
N HIS A 118 -8.90 2.80 6.53
CA HIS A 118 -8.16 3.30 7.70
C HIS A 118 -6.63 3.32 7.50
N ASN A 119 -6.07 2.36 6.77
CA ASN A 119 -4.65 2.33 6.44
C ASN A 119 -4.29 3.39 5.39
N LEU A 120 -5.18 3.63 4.42
CA LEU A 120 -4.99 4.68 3.41
C LEU A 120 -5.01 6.07 4.03
N PHE A 121 -5.97 6.36 4.90
CA PHE A 121 -6.02 7.62 5.66
C PHE A 121 -4.75 7.80 6.51
N LYS A 122 -4.34 6.77 7.22
CA LYS A 122 -3.13 6.80 8.06
C LYS A 122 -1.87 7.09 7.24
N VAL A 123 -1.66 6.38 6.13
CA VAL A 123 -0.44 6.55 5.33
C VAL A 123 -0.42 7.90 4.61
N LEU A 124 -1.55 8.37 4.08
CA LEU A 124 -1.65 9.65 3.39
C LEU A 124 -1.40 10.82 4.34
N TYR A 125 -2.03 10.81 5.52
CA TYR A 125 -1.80 11.80 6.55
C TYR A 125 -0.35 11.84 7.01
N ALA A 126 0.23 10.66 7.30
CA ALA A 126 1.63 10.55 7.73
C ALA A 126 2.60 11.09 6.66
N LEU A 127 2.36 10.78 5.38
CA LEU A 127 3.15 11.29 4.25
C LEU A 127 3.09 12.82 4.18
N GLY A 128 1.88 13.39 4.14
CA GLY A 128 1.68 14.83 4.05
C GLY A 128 2.32 15.59 5.21
N MET A 129 2.11 15.14 6.45
CA MET A 129 2.70 15.77 7.63
C MET A 129 4.22 15.62 7.69
N SER A 130 4.77 14.51 7.20
CA SER A 130 6.22 14.31 7.14
C SER A 130 6.88 15.21 6.10
N CYS A 131 6.25 15.39 4.94
CA CYS A 131 6.70 16.34 3.93
C CYS A 131 6.62 17.80 4.43
N ARG A 132 5.53 18.19 5.09
CA ARG A 132 5.40 19.53 5.71
C ARG A 132 6.46 19.79 6.77
N GLN A 133 6.82 18.80 7.56
CA GLN A 133 7.93 18.91 8.53
C GLN A 133 9.28 19.17 7.85
N LYS A 134 9.42 18.81 6.58
CA LYS A 134 10.61 19.11 5.75
C LYS A 134 10.47 20.41 4.94
N GLY A 135 9.46 21.22 5.23
CA GLY A 135 9.26 22.52 4.61
C GLY A 135 8.52 22.49 3.26
N VAL A 136 7.96 21.32 2.89
CA VAL A 136 7.16 21.23 1.66
C VAL A 136 5.78 21.80 1.91
N ASP A 137 5.36 22.75 1.07
CA ASP A 137 4.02 23.34 1.13
C ASP A 137 3.01 22.40 0.46
N LEU A 138 2.13 21.80 1.27
CA LEU A 138 1.13 20.83 0.84
C LEU A 138 -0.22 21.12 1.48
N ASP A 139 -1.29 20.95 0.72
CA ASP A 139 -2.66 20.95 1.25
C ASP A 139 -3.07 19.53 1.69
N VAL A 140 -2.67 19.16 2.90
CA VAL A 140 -3.00 17.85 3.47
C VAL A 140 -4.51 17.68 3.65
N SER A 141 -5.24 18.75 3.95
CA SER A 141 -6.69 18.71 4.14
C SER A 141 -7.41 18.37 2.84
N LEU A 142 -7.01 19.02 1.75
CA LEU A 142 -7.55 18.73 0.42
C LEU A 142 -7.23 17.29 0.00
N GLY A 143 -5.99 16.83 0.21
CA GLY A 143 -5.62 15.44 -0.09
C GLY A 143 -6.45 14.41 0.68
N MET A 144 -6.75 14.68 1.96
CA MET A 144 -7.60 13.79 2.78
C MET A 144 -9.05 13.79 2.29
N ALA A 145 -9.60 14.96 1.91
CA ALA A 145 -10.95 15.07 1.35
C ALA A 145 -11.08 14.34 0.01
N GLU A 146 -10.09 14.46 -0.86
CA GLU A 146 -10.06 13.74 -2.15
C GLU A 146 -9.91 12.24 -1.97
N LEU A 147 -9.12 11.77 -1.00
CA LEU A 147 -9.07 10.35 -0.65
C LEU A 147 -10.47 9.86 -0.26
N GLU A 148 -11.16 10.56 0.64
CA GLU A 148 -12.48 10.20 1.12
C GLU A 148 -13.50 10.14 0.00
N SER A 149 -13.56 11.18 -0.84
CA SER A 149 -14.54 11.28 -1.93
C SER A 149 -14.40 10.19 -2.99
N ASN A 150 -13.17 9.64 -3.17
CA ASN A 150 -12.89 8.57 -4.13
C ASN A 150 -12.96 7.16 -3.52
N LEU A 151 -13.19 7.03 -2.21
CA LEU A 151 -13.37 5.73 -1.53
C LEU A 151 -14.81 5.23 -1.55
N VAL A 152 -15.70 5.90 -2.25
CA VAL A 152 -17.11 5.48 -2.36
C VAL A 152 -17.16 4.15 -3.12
N ILE A 153 -17.45 3.08 -2.39
CA ILE A 153 -17.73 1.76 -2.97
C ILE A 153 -19.17 1.81 -3.49
N ASP A 154 -19.36 1.41 -4.73
CA ASP A 154 -20.70 1.25 -5.30
C ASP A 154 -21.51 0.31 -4.38
N PRO A 155 -22.73 0.69 -3.96
CA PRO A 155 -23.57 -0.14 -3.08
C PRO A 155 -23.81 -1.57 -3.59
N GLU A 156 -23.74 -1.80 -4.92
CA GLU A 156 -23.87 -3.15 -5.50
C GLU A 156 -22.74 -4.12 -5.03
N TYR A 157 -21.60 -3.61 -4.56
CA TYR A 157 -20.50 -4.41 -4.03
C TYR A 157 -20.53 -4.57 -2.49
N LEU A 158 -21.55 -4.01 -1.83
CA LEU A 158 -21.76 -4.14 -0.38
C LEU A 158 -22.81 -5.22 -0.02
N VAL A 159 -23.14 -6.11 -0.95
CA VAL A 159 -24.11 -7.20 -0.70
C VAL A 159 -23.45 -8.20 0.26
N ASP A 160 -24.10 -8.39 1.40
CA ASP A 160 -23.80 -9.30 2.52
C ASP A 160 -23.65 -10.77 2.11
#